data_cf8b2e31f0ea04af388d8f374a311a82
#
_entry.id   cf8b2e31f0ea04af388d8f374a311a82
#
_cell.length_a   1.000
_cell.length_b   1.000
_cell.length_c   1.000
_cell.angle_alpha   90.00
_cell.angle_beta   90.00
_cell.angle_gamma   90.00
#
_symmetry.space_group_name_H-M   'P 1'
#
loop_
_entity.id
_entity.type
_entity.pdbx_description
1 polymer ?
#
loop_
_entity_poly.entity_id
_entity_poly.type
_entity_poly.pdbx_seq_one_letter_code
_entity_poly.pdbx_strand_id
1 'polypeptide(L)'
;SLTINNAKKIQTQPSYFDSFVGYWKPQVYPTDVELYQDRVEWFTNNHLDATKISDYNNFGVSTDVTDDDAISVIIKDKKINKINTAIAGNKLVVFTDSGNFIHNNDTFTPNSATFLKQGSTGGANVKPVIVRDNIIYVHPMKQAISGYAYNFETDGYAGQDITILANHLFENKKIKELAYQQEPYSIIWVLQEEGTVLACTYLRQQQVIAWTPMDFGGKVISIGVLSDGSNQELYLAVQRKNGTFVEKMPTRLPVADPKDRFFVDCGRTY
;
A
#
# COMPACT_ATOMS: atom_id res chain seq x y z
N SER A 1 3.42 23.26 -15.08
CA SER A 1 2.37 22.27 -15.33
C SER A 1 2.96 21.16 -16.20
N LEU A 2 3.31 20.05 -15.59
CA LEU A 2 3.58 18.82 -16.32
C LEU A 2 2.23 18.29 -16.79
N THR A 3 1.83 18.66 -17.99
CA THR A 3 0.76 18.00 -18.71
C THR A 3 1.36 16.69 -19.23
N ILE A 4 1.07 15.57 -18.59
CA ILE A 4 1.30 14.26 -19.18
C ILE A 4 0.25 14.06 -20.29
N ASN A 5 0.41 14.82 -21.38
CA ASN A 5 -0.24 14.54 -22.64
C ASN A 5 0.60 13.43 -23.30
N ASN A 6 0.00 12.32 -23.51
CA ASN A 6 0.51 11.07 -24.07
C ASN A 6 1.12 10.11 -23.01
N ALA A 7 0.31 9.71 -22.03
CA ALA A 7 0.24 8.29 -21.82
C ALA A 7 -0.19 7.71 -23.20
N LYS A 8 0.76 7.43 -24.08
CA LYS A 8 0.54 6.51 -25.19
C LYS A 8 -0.10 5.33 -24.50
N LYS A 9 -1.42 5.10 -24.75
CA LYS A 9 -2.00 3.80 -24.51
C LYS A 9 -0.90 2.85 -24.92
N ILE A 10 -0.46 2.00 -24.00
CA ILE A 10 0.36 0.85 -24.38
C ILE A 10 -0.63 0.00 -25.19
N GLN A 11 -0.79 0.35 -26.45
CA GLN A 11 -1.79 -0.18 -27.36
C GLN A 11 -1.25 -1.40 -28.08
N THR A 12 -0.05 -1.80 -27.70
CA THR A 12 0.53 -3.06 -28.13
C THR A 12 0.87 -3.86 -26.90
N GLN A 13 -0.16 -4.40 -26.26
CA GLN A 13 0.05 -5.68 -25.63
C GLN A 13 0.67 -6.58 -26.70
N PRO A 14 1.82 -7.19 -26.43
CA PRO A 14 2.36 -8.19 -27.32
C PRO A 14 1.26 -9.21 -27.56
N SER A 15 1.06 -9.64 -28.82
CA SER A 15 0.00 -10.59 -29.19
C SER A 15 0.07 -11.93 -28.42
N TYR A 16 1.24 -12.24 -27.85
CA TYR A 16 1.40 -13.41 -26.98
C TYR A 16 0.79 -13.24 -25.60
N PHE A 17 0.57 -11.99 -25.15
CA PHE A 17 -0.08 -11.70 -23.87
C PHE A 17 -1.54 -12.18 -23.90
N ASP A 18 -2.23 -11.95 -25.01
CA ASP A 18 -3.61 -12.40 -25.22
C ASP A 18 -3.73 -13.92 -25.30
N SER A 19 -2.70 -14.60 -25.82
CA SER A 19 -2.67 -16.06 -25.94
C SER A 19 -2.22 -16.76 -24.68
N PHE A 20 -1.41 -16.10 -23.83
CA PHE A 20 -0.81 -16.71 -22.67
C PHE A 20 -1.64 -16.52 -21.40
N VAL A 21 -2.15 -15.33 -21.15
CA VAL A 21 -2.89 -15.03 -19.93
C VAL A 21 -4.40 -15.26 -20.11
N GLY A 22 -4.91 -15.31 -21.33
CA GLY A 22 -6.32 -15.59 -21.67
C GLY A 22 -7.36 -14.65 -21.03
N TYR A 23 -6.90 -13.68 -20.25
CA TYR A 23 -7.67 -12.88 -19.32
C TYR A 23 -7.64 -11.38 -19.57
N TRP A 24 -6.62 -10.89 -20.24
CA TRP A 24 -6.51 -9.48 -20.56
C TRP A 24 -7.48 -9.13 -21.68
N LYS A 25 -8.74 -9.02 -21.28
CA LYS A 25 -9.68 -8.32 -22.13
C LYS A 25 -9.25 -6.86 -22.21
N PRO A 26 -9.37 -6.18 -23.36
CA PRO A 26 -8.89 -4.81 -23.56
C PRO A 26 -9.45 -3.75 -22.60
N GLN A 27 -10.26 -4.14 -21.63
CA GLN A 27 -10.97 -3.26 -20.68
C GLN A 27 -10.75 -3.61 -19.21
N VAL A 28 -9.89 -4.57 -18.88
CA VAL A 28 -9.62 -4.94 -17.49
C VAL A 28 -8.23 -4.46 -17.13
N TYR A 29 -8.16 -3.45 -16.26
CA TYR A 29 -6.90 -2.94 -15.73
C TYR A 29 -6.57 -3.64 -14.43
N PRO A 30 -5.26 -3.85 -14.12
CA PRO A 30 -4.84 -4.35 -12.82
C PRO A 30 -5.28 -3.40 -11.70
N THR A 31 -5.65 -3.96 -10.57
CA THR A 31 -6.02 -3.21 -9.38
C THR A 31 -4.80 -2.75 -8.59
N ASP A 32 -3.73 -3.53 -8.64
CA ASP A 32 -2.46 -3.24 -7.97
C ASP A 32 -1.30 -3.88 -8.72
N VAL A 33 -0.09 -3.44 -8.43
CA VAL A 33 1.18 -3.97 -8.92
C VAL A 33 2.18 -4.03 -7.76
N GLU A 34 2.98 -5.10 -7.71
CA GLU A 34 4.00 -5.30 -6.70
C GLU A 34 5.27 -5.89 -7.32
N LEU A 35 6.39 -5.74 -6.62
CA LEU A 35 7.66 -6.40 -6.95
C LEU A 35 7.99 -7.40 -5.86
N TYR A 36 8.04 -8.69 -6.20
CA TYR A 36 8.34 -9.75 -5.26
C TYR A 36 9.25 -10.81 -5.88
N GLN A 37 10.33 -11.17 -5.17
CA GLN A 37 11.33 -12.15 -5.62
C GLN A 37 11.76 -11.94 -7.10
N ASP A 38 12.14 -10.70 -7.41
CA ASP A 38 12.65 -10.28 -8.73
C ASP A 38 11.67 -10.48 -9.90
N ARG A 39 10.36 -10.41 -9.61
CA ARG A 39 9.26 -10.44 -10.57
C ARG A 39 8.33 -9.27 -10.35
N VAL A 40 7.79 -8.71 -11.43
CA VAL A 40 6.67 -7.77 -11.36
C VAL A 40 5.37 -8.56 -11.41
N GLU A 41 4.53 -8.32 -10.41
CA GLU A 41 3.26 -9.00 -10.22
C GLU A 41 2.11 -8.05 -10.49
N TRP A 42 1.16 -8.51 -11.27
CA TRP A 42 -0.03 -7.78 -11.66
C TRP A 42 -1.26 -8.47 -11.08
N PHE A 43 -2.08 -7.70 -10.37
CA PHE A 43 -3.28 -8.21 -9.72
C PHE A 43 -4.53 -7.75 -10.46
N THR A 44 -5.32 -8.69 -10.94
CA THR A 44 -6.52 -8.40 -11.73
C THR A 44 -7.67 -9.29 -11.28
N ASN A 45 -8.75 -8.74 -10.76
CA ASN A 45 -9.84 -9.51 -10.16
C ASN A 45 -9.31 -10.50 -9.12
N ASN A 46 -9.35 -11.81 -9.41
CA ASN A 46 -8.82 -12.88 -8.56
C ASN A 46 -7.56 -13.54 -9.15
N HIS A 47 -6.95 -12.92 -10.16
CA HIS A 47 -5.74 -13.37 -10.82
C HIS A 47 -4.52 -12.61 -10.35
N LEU A 48 -3.43 -13.33 -10.26
CA LEU A 48 -2.07 -12.82 -10.12
C LEU A 48 -1.27 -13.34 -11.30
N ASP A 49 -0.68 -12.41 -12.06
CA ASP A 49 0.20 -12.70 -13.18
C ASP A 49 1.57 -12.09 -12.90
N ALA A 50 2.62 -12.91 -12.87
CA ALA A 50 3.98 -12.47 -12.60
C ALA A 50 4.90 -12.69 -13.80
N THR A 51 5.83 -11.78 -14.00
CA THR A 51 6.83 -11.84 -15.06
C THR A 51 7.85 -12.96 -14.85
N LYS A 52 8.68 -13.24 -15.83
CA LYS A 52 9.92 -14.00 -15.63
C LYS A 52 10.83 -13.31 -14.62
N ILE A 53 11.70 -14.09 -13.97
CA ILE A 53 12.71 -13.54 -13.05
C ILE A 53 13.62 -12.60 -13.83
N SER A 54 13.86 -11.39 -13.28
CA SER A 54 14.73 -10.36 -13.84
C SER A 54 14.36 -9.84 -15.25
N ASP A 55 13.24 -10.28 -15.82
CA ASP A 55 12.74 -9.81 -17.12
C ASP A 55 11.31 -9.29 -16.98
N TYR A 56 11.19 -8.06 -16.54
CA TYR A 56 9.94 -7.43 -16.09
C TYR A 56 8.91 -7.14 -17.20
N ASN A 57 9.25 -7.42 -18.45
CA ASN A 57 8.35 -7.28 -19.59
C ASN A 57 7.98 -8.62 -20.23
N ASN A 58 8.43 -9.73 -19.66
CA ASN A 58 8.28 -11.06 -20.25
C ASN A 58 7.36 -11.94 -19.41
N PHE A 59 6.26 -12.37 -20.04
CA PHE A 59 5.28 -13.30 -19.47
C PHE A 59 5.29 -14.65 -20.19
N GLY A 60 6.37 -14.96 -20.87
CA GLY A 60 6.52 -16.22 -21.60
C GLY A 60 6.70 -17.42 -20.67
N VAL A 61 6.24 -18.59 -21.12
CA VAL A 61 6.46 -19.88 -20.48
C VAL A 61 7.14 -20.79 -21.47
N SER A 62 8.16 -21.49 -21.00
CA SER A 62 8.90 -22.45 -21.80
C SER A 62 8.08 -23.73 -22.04
N THR A 63 8.41 -24.51 -23.08
CA THR A 63 7.74 -25.81 -23.35
C THR A 63 7.92 -26.75 -22.15
N ASP A 64 9.15 -26.81 -21.59
CA ASP A 64 9.42 -27.43 -20.32
C ASP A 64 9.48 -26.32 -19.29
N VAL A 65 8.46 -26.25 -18.41
CA VAL A 65 8.33 -25.18 -17.42
C VAL A 65 9.52 -25.18 -16.46
N THR A 66 10.18 -24.06 -16.38
CA THR A 66 11.34 -23.83 -15.50
C THR A 66 10.97 -22.87 -14.37
N ASP A 67 11.78 -22.81 -13.32
CA ASP A 67 11.50 -21.99 -12.14
C ASP A 67 11.57 -20.48 -12.41
N ASP A 68 12.23 -20.07 -13.50
CA ASP A 68 12.33 -18.68 -13.94
C ASP A 68 11.18 -18.23 -14.85
N ASP A 69 10.35 -19.15 -15.33
CA ASP A 69 9.20 -18.83 -16.19
C ASP A 69 8.16 -17.95 -15.49
N ALA A 70 7.36 -17.28 -16.30
CA ALA A 70 6.23 -16.46 -15.85
C ALA A 70 5.19 -17.31 -15.09
N ILE A 71 4.51 -16.66 -14.15
CA ILE A 71 3.53 -17.31 -13.26
C ILE A 71 2.14 -16.71 -13.51
N SER A 72 1.14 -17.56 -13.58
CA SER A 72 -0.27 -17.16 -13.58
C SER A 72 -1.04 -18.00 -12.56
N VAL A 73 -1.61 -17.36 -11.56
CA VAL A 73 -2.31 -18.01 -10.44
C VAL A 73 -3.67 -17.39 -10.20
N ILE A 74 -4.66 -18.25 -9.93
CA ILE A 74 -6.00 -17.83 -9.50
C ILE A 74 -6.11 -18.05 -7.99
N ILE A 75 -6.36 -16.99 -7.24
CA ILE A 75 -6.67 -17.09 -5.82
C ILE A 75 -8.14 -17.45 -5.67
N LYS A 76 -8.40 -18.69 -5.23
CA LYS A 76 -9.75 -19.25 -5.08
C LYS A 76 -10.16 -19.26 -3.61
N ASP A 77 -11.40 -18.86 -3.35
CA ASP A 77 -12.07 -19.01 -2.06
C ASP A 77 -13.54 -19.43 -2.27
N LYS A 78 -14.22 -19.80 -1.18
CA LYS A 78 -15.66 -20.10 -1.20
C LYS A 78 -16.53 -18.89 -1.55
N LYS A 79 -16.01 -17.68 -1.37
CA LYS A 79 -16.66 -16.41 -1.70
C LYS A 79 -16.04 -15.80 -2.95
N ILE A 80 -16.76 -14.88 -3.61
CA ILE A 80 -16.18 -14.04 -4.67
C ILE A 80 -15.02 -13.24 -4.06
N ASN A 81 -13.87 -13.32 -4.69
CA ASN A 81 -12.61 -12.86 -4.16
C ASN A 81 -11.97 -11.93 -5.17
N LYS A 82 -12.25 -10.64 -5.05
CA LYS A 82 -11.54 -9.63 -5.81
C LYS A 82 -10.30 -9.21 -5.03
N ILE A 83 -9.15 -9.24 -5.68
CA ILE A 83 -7.92 -8.69 -5.13
C ILE A 83 -8.01 -7.17 -5.17
N ASN A 84 -7.88 -6.54 -4.02
CA ASN A 84 -7.92 -5.09 -3.88
C ASN A 84 -6.53 -4.49 -3.83
N THR A 85 -5.61 -5.13 -3.13
CA THR A 85 -4.22 -4.67 -3.00
C THR A 85 -3.34 -5.83 -2.55
N ALA A 86 -2.04 -5.68 -2.77
CA ALA A 86 -1.02 -6.61 -2.29
C ALA A 86 0.17 -5.84 -1.72
N ILE A 87 0.99 -6.52 -0.97
CA ILE A 87 2.25 -5.97 -0.46
C ILE A 87 3.29 -7.08 -0.31
N ALA A 88 4.47 -6.82 -0.83
CA ALA A 88 5.64 -7.68 -0.67
C ALA A 88 6.43 -7.26 0.57
N GLY A 89 6.56 -8.18 1.51
CA GLY A 89 7.44 -8.09 2.66
C GLY A 89 8.32 -9.33 2.70
N ASN A 90 8.45 -9.97 3.85
CA ASN A 90 9.09 -11.29 3.95
C ASN A 90 8.31 -12.36 3.17
N LYS A 91 7.01 -12.18 3.08
CA LYS A 91 6.09 -12.96 2.25
C LYS A 91 5.22 -12.01 1.44
N LEU A 92 4.74 -12.48 0.29
CA LEU A 92 3.72 -11.74 -0.46
C LEU A 92 2.36 -11.91 0.21
N VAL A 93 1.75 -10.79 0.59
CA VAL A 93 0.42 -10.75 1.21
C VAL A 93 -0.56 -10.11 0.25
N VAL A 94 -1.65 -10.81 -0.03
CA VAL A 94 -2.70 -10.36 -0.94
C VAL A 94 -3.98 -10.13 -0.15
N PHE A 95 -4.54 -8.93 -0.25
CA PHE A 95 -5.77 -8.53 0.39
C PHE A 95 -6.92 -8.54 -0.61
N THR A 96 -7.96 -9.27 -0.26
CA THR A 96 -9.16 -9.40 -1.09
C THR A 96 -10.40 -8.88 -0.37
N ASP A 97 -11.54 -8.87 -1.03
CA ASP A 97 -12.81 -8.48 -0.40
C ASP A 97 -13.20 -9.39 0.77
N SER A 98 -12.77 -10.64 0.78
CA SER A 98 -13.25 -11.68 1.69
C SER A 98 -12.17 -12.34 2.54
N GLY A 99 -10.92 -11.92 2.41
CA GLY A 99 -9.84 -12.50 3.19
C GLY A 99 -8.45 -12.00 2.83
N ASN A 100 -7.52 -12.39 3.67
CA ASN A 100 -6.10 -12.12 3.51
C ASN A 100 -5.41 -13.42 3.15
N PHE A 101 -4.62 -13.40 2.09
CA PHE A 101 -3.91 -14.56 1.57
C PHE A 101 -2.41 -14.31 1.60
N ILE A 102 -1.65 -15.34 1.89
CA ILE A 102 -0.19 -15.27 1.96
C ILE A 102 0.40 -16.32 1.06
N HIS A 103 1.44 -15.95 0.33
CA HIS A 103 2.27 -16.92 -0.37
C HIS A 103 2.96 -17.82 0.65
N ASN A 104 2.70 -19.12 0.56
CA ASN A 104 3.08 -20.06 1.61
C ASN A 104 4.54 -20.51 1.55
N ASN A 105 5.07 -20.66 0.35
CA ASN A 105 6.41 -21.20 0.15
C ASN A 105 7.51 -20.13 0.29
N ASP A 106 8.76 -20.55 0.39
CA ASP A 106 9.90 -19.64 0.48
C ASP A 106 10.31 -19.11 -0.90
N THR A 107 10.06 -19.89 -1.95
CA THR A 107 10.35 -19.52 -3.33
C THR A 107 9.07 -19.35 -4.13
N PHE A 108 9.01 -18.29 -4.94
CA PHE A 108 7.88 -18.00 -5.82
C PHE A 108 8.19 -18.43 -7.25
N THR A 109 7.84 -19.67 -7.56
CA THR A 109 8.06 -20.31 -8.87
C THR A 109 6.74 -20.82 -9.44
N PRO A 110 6.65 -21.15 -10.74
CA PRO A 110 5.42 -21.70 -11.33
C PRO A 110 4.85 -22.91 -10.59
N ASN A 111 5.74 -23.73 -9.98
CA ASN A 111 5.35 -24.93 -9.26
C ASN A 111 5.03 -24.69 -7.78
N SER A 112 5.49 -23.59 -7.20
CA SER A 112 5.37 -23.28 -5.77
C SER A 112 4.46 -22.10 -5.45
N ALA A 113 3.90 -21.43 -6.44
CA ALA A 113 3.03 -20.25 -6.29
C ALA A 113 1.66 -20.62 -5.71
N THR A 114 1.63 -20.92 -4.41
CA THR A 114 0.40 -21.28 -3.68
C THR A 114 0.10 -20.25 -2.61
N PHE A 115 -1.18 -19.94 -2.44
CA PHE A 115 -1.67 -18.95 -1.48
C PHE A 115 -2.56 -19.61 -0.45
N LEU A 116 -2.25 -19.37 0.82
CA LEU A 116 -3.06 -19.80 1.96
C LEU A 116 -3.83 -18.64 2.55
N LYS A 117 -5.09 -18.87 2.87
CA LYS A 117 -5.92 -17.91 3.58
C LYS A 117 -5.51 -17.87 5.04
N GLN A 118 -5.08 -16.72 5.52
CA GLN A 118 -4.63 -16.49 6.91
C GLN A 118 -5.58 -15.55 7.69
N GLY A 119 -6.57 -14.97 7.02
CA GLY A 119 -7.53 -14.10 7.67
C GLY A 119 -8.82 -13.97 6.87
N SER A 120 -9.91 -13.63 7.55
CA SER A 120 -11.25 -13.47 6.94
C SER A 120 -11.70 -12.02 6.83
N THR A 121 -10.86 -11.06 7.23
CA THR A 121 -11.24 -9.64 7.27
C THR A 121 -11.21 -9.03 5.86
N GLY A 122 -10.22 -9.39 5.04
CA GLY A 122 -9.97 -8.73 3.76
C GLY A 122 -9.38 -7.34 3.90
N GLY A 123 -9.15 -6.66 2.77
CA GLY A 123 -8.61 -5.29 2.73
C GLY A 123 -9.22 -4.44 1.65
N ALA A 124 -9.20 -3.11 1.85
CA ALA A 124 -9.64 -2.13 0.88
C ALA A 124 -8.61 -1.95 -0.24
N ASN A 125 -9.03 -1.33 -1.35
CA ASN A 125 -8.10 -0.84 -2.38
C ASN A 125 -7.43 0.46 -1.89
N VAL A 126 -6.57 0.30 -0.89
CA VAL A 126 -5.68 1.32 -0.33
C VAL A 126 -4.35 0.63 -0.11
N LYS A 127 -3.27 1.17 -0.67
CA LYS A 127 -1.96 0.54 -0.57
C LYS A 127 -1.54 0.39 0.90
N PRO A 128 -1.27 -0.82 1.37
CA PRO A 128 -0.76 -1.05 2.72
C PRO A 128 0.64 -0.46 2.90
N VAL A 129 1.05 -0.27 4.13
CA VAL A 129 2.42 0.15 4.46
C VAL A 129 3.07 -0.83 5.42
N ILE A 130 4.37 -1.02 5.28
CA ILE A 130 5.16 -1.86 6.20
C ILE A 130 5.74 -0.97 7.29
N VAL A 131 5.40 -1.28 8.53
CA VAL A 131 5.93 -0.62 9.71
C VAL A 131 6.74 -1.64 10.50
N ARG A 132 8.06 -1.65 10.26
CA ARG A 132 8.96 -2.71 10.75
C ARG A 132 8.49 -4.09 10.27
N ASP A 133 8.01 -4.93 11.18
CA ASP A 133 7.55 -6.31 10.88
C ASP A 133 6.03 -6.41 10.71
N ASN A 134 5.32 -5.29 10.80
CA ASN A 134 3.87 -5.24 10.66
C ASN A 134 3.46 -4.66 9.31
N ILE A 135 2.50 -5.29 8.68
CA ILE A 135 1.78 -4.72 7.54
C ILE A 135 0.56 -3.99 8.09
N ILE A 136 0.49 -2.69 7.83
CA ILE A 136 -0.65 -1.86 8.21
C ILE A 136 -1.56 -1.74 6.99
N TYR A 137 -2.79 -2.20 7.11
CA TYR A 137 -3.76 -2.23 6.02
C TYR A 137 -5.13 -1.69 6.44
N VAL A 138 -5.91 -1.27 5.46
CA VAL A 138 -7.25 -0.72 5.66
C VAL A 138 -8.29 -1.80 5.43
N HIS A 139 -9.29 -1.87 6.31
CA HIS A 139 -10.42 -2.80 6.18
C HIS A 139 -11.28 -2.50 4.94
N PRO A 140 -12.06 -3.46 4.40
CA PRO A 140 -12.85 -3.27 3.18
C PRO A 140 -13.82 -2.09 3.23
N MET A 141 -14.38 -1.77 4.39
CA MET A 141 -15.28 -0.64 4.60
C MET A 141 -14.56 0.71 4.68
N LYS A 142 -13.21 0.71 4.66
CA LYS A 142 -12.36 1.90 4.75
C LYS A 142 -12.51 2.73 6.04
N GLN A 143 -13.02 2.15 7.11
CA GLN A 143 -13.27 2.85 8.38
C GLN A 143 -12.43 2.32 9.55
N ALA A 144 -11.59 1.32 9.31
CA ALA A 144 -10.70 0.76 10.32
C ALA A 144 -9.36 0.38 9.70
N ILE A 145 -8.32 0.39 10.51
CA ILE A 145 -6.96 0.02 10.15
C ILE A 145 -6.50 -1.08 11.08
N SER A 146 -5.91 -2.13 10.51
CA SER A 146 -5.28 -3.19 11.30
C SER A 146 -3.80 -3.32 11.00
N GLY A 147 -3.06 -3.67 12.04
CA GLY A 147 -1.71 -4.19 11.92
C GLY A 147 -1.75 -5.70 11.74
N TYR A 148 -1.09 -6.23 10.73
CA TYR A 148 -1.08 -7.64 10.34
C TYR A 148 0.34 -8.16 10.43
N ALA A 149 0.59 -9.05 11.36
CA ALA A 149 1.91 -9.59 11.62
C ALA A 149 1.86 -11.09 11.88
N TYR A 150 2.99 -11.75 11.61
CA TYR A 150 3.18 -13.13 11.99
C TYR A 150 3.22 -13.25 13.52
N ASN A 151 2.46 -14.21 14.04
CA ASN A 151 2.44 -14.57 15.44
C ASN A 151 2.96 -16.02 15.58
N PHE A 152 4.07 -16.16 16.26
CA PHE A 152 4.71 -17.45 16.46
C PHE A 152 3.87 -18.42 17.32
N GLU A 153 3.08 -17.89 18.26
CA GLU A 153 2.25 -18.75 19.14
C GLU A 153 1.12 -19.45 18.38
N THR A 154 0.61 -18.82 17.35
CA THR A 154 -0.49 -19.36 16.52
C THR A 154 -0.01 -19.93 15.20
N ASP A 155 1.30 -19.87 14.93
CA ASP A 155 1.92 -20.21 13.64
C ASP A 155 1.15 -19.62 12.45
N GLY A 156 0.83 -18.33 12.55
CA GLY A 156 0.03 -17.67 11.55
C GLY A 156 0.08 -16.15 11.64
N TYR A 157 -0.54 -15.52 10.67
CA TYR A 157 -0.68 -14.06 10.67
C TYR A 157 -1.99 -13.67 11.33
N ALA A 158 -1.92 -12.70 12.23
CA ALA A 158 -3.08 -12.17 12.93
C ALA A 158 -3.19 -10.65 12.74
N GLY A 159 -4.41 -10.18 12.56
CA GLY A 159 -4.74 -8.76 12.47
C GLY A 159 -5.17 -8.20 13.82
N GLN A 160 -4.59 -7.07 14.23
CA GLN A 160 -5.01 -6.31 15.40
C GLN A 160 -5.51 -4.94 14.94
N ASP A 161 -6.75 -4.61 15.29
CA ASP A 161 -7.32 -3.28 15.03
C ASP A 161 -6.58 -2.22 15.85
N ILE A 162 -5.97 -1.25 15.18
CA ILE A 162 -5.23 -0.14 15.81
C ILE A 162 -6.08 1.14 15.92
N THR A 163 -7.31 1.12 15.40
CA THR A 163 -8.25 2.26 15.43
C THR A 163 -9.28 2.16 16.54
N ILE A 164 -9.37 1.03 17.23
CA ILE A 164 -10.43 0.71 18.18
C ILE A 164 -10.61 1.77 19.30
N LEU A 165 -9.51 2.34 19.81
CA LEU A 165 -9.56 3.38 20.84
C LEU A 165 -9.80 4.78 20.29
N ALA A 166 -9.73 4.95 18.98
CA ALA A 166 -9.91 6.22 18.29
C ALA A 166 -11.05 6.20 17.26
N ASN A 167 -12.03 5.31 17.45
CA ASN A 167 -13.11 5.06 16.50
C ASN A 167 -13.84 6.33 16.05
N HIS A 168 -14.00 7.31 16.95
CA HIS A 168 -14.62 8.61 16.68
C HIS A 168 -13.94 9.41 15.57
N LEU A 169 -12.65 9.15 15.27
CA LEU A 169 -11.91 9.80 14.18
C LEU A 169 -12.20 9.14 12.82
N PHE A 170 -12.69 7.90 12.82
CA PHE A 170 -12.90 7.08 11.64
C PHE A 170 -14.38 6.82 11.31
N GLU A 171 -15.26 7.03 12.26
CA GLU A 171 -16.70 6.82 12.10
C GLU A 171 -17.26 7.71 10.98
N ASN A 172 -17.92 7.07 10.00
CA ASN A 172 -18.46 7.71 8.80
C ASN A 172 -17.42 8.42 7.90
N LYS A 173 -16.14 8.15 8.10
CA LYS A 173 -15.04 8.69 7.31
C LYS A 173 -14.27 7.59 6.63
N LYS A 174 -14.04 7.74 5.33
CA LYS A 174 -13.36 6.72 4.54
C LYS A 174 -11.89 7.06 4.36
N ILE A 175 -11.04 6.09 4.58
CA ILE A 175 -9.60 6.19 4.38
C ILE A 175 -9.30 6.10 2.88
N LYS A 176 -8.48 7.03 2.40
CA LYS A 176 -8.08 7.15 1.00
C LYS A 176 -6.65 6.67 0.75
N GLU A 177 -5.71 7.11 1.58
CA GLU A 177 -4.29 6.81 1.43
C GLU A 177 -3.62 6.59 2.78
N LEU A 178 -2.57 5.76 2.78
CA LEU A 178 -1.65 5.56 3.90
C LEU A 178 -0.23 5.93 3.46
N ALA A 179 0.53 6.53 4.37
CA ALA A 179 1.97 6.73 4.21
C ALA A 179 2.68 6.49 5.54
N TYR A 180 3.90 5.98 5.52
CA TYR A 180 4.66 5.71 6.72
C TYR A 180 5.95 6.52 6.74
N GLN A 181 6.15 7.25 7.81
CA GLN A 181 7.37 7.99 8.12
C GLN A 181 8.08 7.28 9.28
N GLN A 182 9.21 6.66 8.97
CA GLN A 182 9.99 5.91 9.95
C GLN A 182 10.83 6.84 10.82
N GLU A 183 11.50 7.81 10.18
CA GLU A 183 12.44 8.73 10.83
C GLU A 183 11.96 10.18 10.72
N PRO A 184 12.12 11.01 11.77
CA PRO A 184 12.73 10.69 13.07
C PRO A 184 11.76 10.03 14.05
N TYR A 185 10.48 10.01 13.74
CA TYR A 185 9.42 9.44 14.59
C TYR A 185 8.59 8.47 13.77
N SER A 186 8.30 7.31 14.33
CA SER A 186 7.45 6.28 13.69
C SER A 186 6.00 6.77 13.61
N ILE A 187 5.63 7.39 12.49
CA ILE A 187 4.30 7.97 12.27
C ILE A 187 3.65 7.34 11.06
N ILE A 188 2.44 6.82 11.23
CA ILE A 188 1.56 6.41 10.13
C ILE A 188 0.66 7.61 9.83
N TRP A 189 0.75 8.10 8.62
CA TRP A 189 -0.10 9.16 8.09
C TRP A 189 -1.29 8.54 7.37
N VAL A 190 -2.48 9.04 7.67
CA VAL A 190 -3.74 8.55 7.10
C VAL A 190 -4.50 9.71 6.49
N LEU A 191 -4.72 9.66 5.19
CA LEU A 191 -5.57 10.61 4.50
C LEU A 191 -6.99 10.04 4.37
N GLN A 192 -7.98 10.83 4.76
CA GLN A 192 -9.40 10.53 4.59
C GLN A 192 -9.94 11.14 3.28
N GLU A 193 -10.99 10.55 2.69
CA GLU A 193 -11.57 11.00 1.41
C GLU A 193 -12.05 12.47 1.45
N GLU A 194 -12.45 12.95 2.62
CA GLU A 194 -12.85 14.35 2.82
C GLU A 194 -11.68 15.34 2.81
N GLY A 195 -10.44 14.84 2.95
CA GLY A 195 -9.21 15.65 2.93
C GLY A 195 -8.63 15.95 4.31
N THR A 196 -9.14 15.31 5.37
CA THR A 196 -8.56 15.34 6.71
C THR A 196 -7.39 14.36 6.79
N VAL A 197 -6.33 14.77 7.45
CA VAL A 197 -5.15 13.91 7.71
C VAL A 197 -5.10 13.57 9.18
N LEU A 198 -4.86 12.30 9.49
CA LEU A 198 -4.59 11.82 10.83
C LEU A 198 -3.15 11.35 10.93
N ALA A 199 -2.51 11.63 12.06
CA ALA A 199 -1.19 11.11 12.41
C ALA A 199 -1.34 10.05 13.50
N CYS A 200 -0.75 8.87 13.30
CA CYS A 200 -0.68 7.84 14.31
C CYS A 200 0.77 7.63 14.73
N THR A 201 1.11 7.94 15.96
CA THR A 201 2.37 7.49 16.56
C THR A 201 2.24 6.02 16.88
N TYR A 202 3.03 5.19 16.17
CA TYR A 202 2.95 3.74 16.29
C TYR A 202 4.27 3.16 16.77
N LEU A 203 4.31 2.81 18.06
CA LEU A 203 5.45 2.21 18.73
C LEU A 203 4.99 0.92 19.44
N ARG A 204 4.88 -0.17 18.67
CA ARG A 204 4.33 -1.45 19.14
C ARG A 204 5.06 -2.00 20.36
N GLN A 205 6.38 -1.91 20.40
CA GLN A 205 7.20 -2.43 21.50
C GLN A 205 6.91 -1.72 22.83
N GLN A 206 6.55 -0.43 22.76
CA GLN A 206 6.15 0.38 23.92
C GLN A 206 4.64 0.40 24.15
N GLN A 207 3.87 -0.34 23.32
CA GLN A 207 2.40 -0.35 23.34
C GLN A 207 1.76 1.04 23.12
N VAL A 208 2.46 1.91 22.39
CA VAL A 208 1.96 3.26 22.08
C VAL A 208 1.29 3.23 20.72
N ILE A 209 -0.02 3.52 20.71
CA ILE A 209 -0.83 3.76 19.52
C ILE A 209 -1.64 5.02 19.81
N ALA A 210 -1.17 6.16 19.30
CA ALA A 210 -1.78 7.46 19.60
C ALA A 210 -2.16 8.18 18.31
N TRP A 211 -3.44 8.56 18.21
CA TRP A 211 -4.02 9.21 17.05
C TRP A 211 -4.20 10.71 17.29
N THR A 212 -3.83 11.52 16.31
CA THR A 212 -3.96 12.98 16.34
C THR A 212 -4.49 13.48 15.00
N PRO A 213 -5.58 14.25 14.96
CA PRO A 213 -5.98 14.95 13.76
C PRO A 213 -5.02 16.10 13.46
N MET A 214 -4.70 16.29 12.18
CA MET A 214 -3.80 17.34 11.71
C MET A 214 -4.58 18.32 10.83
N ASP A 215 -4.41 19.61 11.07
CA ASP A 215 -5.00 20.68 10.26
C ASP A 215 -3.91 21.37 9.42
N PHE A 216 -3.99 21.21 8.11
CA PHE A 216 -3.08 21.84 7.16
C PHE A 216 -3.68 23.12 6.52
N GLY A 217 -4.78 23.64 7.06
CA GLY A 217 -5.41 24.87 6.60
C GLY A 217 -6.00 24.80 5.18
N GLY A 218 -6.26 23.57 4.68
CA GLY A 218 -6.83 23.31 3.36
C GLY A 218 -7.19 21.83 3.19
N LYS A 219 -7.88 21.52 2.09
CA LYS A 219 -8.24 20.13 1.78
C LYS A 219 -7.02 19.39 1.23
N VAL A 220 -6.55 18.37 1.93
CA VAL A 220 -5.47 17.51 1.44
C VAL A 220 -6.03 16.53 0.40
N ILE A 221 -5.35 16.43 -0.74
CA ILE A 221 -5.76 15.59 -1.87
C ILE A 221 -4.96 14.30 -1.91
N SER A 222 -3.67 14.36 -1.58
CA SER A 222 -2.77 13.20 -1.56
C SER A 222 -1.63 13.43 -0.57
N ILE A 223 -1.08 12.34 -0.05
CA ILE A 223 0.06 12.35 0.88
C ILE A 223 1.16 11.43 0.36
N GLY A 224 2.40 11.75 0.72
CA GLY A 224 3.54 10.91 0.41
C GLY A 224 4.70 11.20 1.35
N VAL A 225 5.47 10.18 1.68
CA VAL A 225 6.70 10.33 2.47
C VAL A 225 7.89 10.07 1.58
N LEU A 226 8.80 11.02 1.53
CA LEU A 226 10.04 10.93 0.74
C LEU A 226 11.24 11.00 1.68
N SER A 227 12.27 10.22 1.36
CA SER A 227 13.54 10.25 2.08
C SER A 227 14.48 11.26 1.44
N ASP A 228 15.05 12.14 2.25
CA ASP A 228 16.11 13.09 1.85
C ASP A 228 17.42 12.73 2.56
N GLY A 229 17.93 11.55 2.26
CA GLY A 229 19.18 11.03 2.79
C GLY A 229 19.16 10.68 4.27
N SER A 230 18.99 11.63 5.16
CA SER A 230 19.04 11.43 6.62
C SER A 230 17.68 11.45 7.31
N ASN A 231 16.69 12.08 6.68
CA ASN A 231 15.35 12.24 7.24
C ASN A 231 14.28 11.84 6.23
N GLN A 232 13.14 11.45 6.74
CA GLN A 232 11.94 11.27 5.94
C GLN A 232 11.00 12.45 6.16
N GLU A 233 10.48 13.00 5.08
CA GLU A 233 9.65 14.18 5.10
C GLU A 233 8.28 13.88 4.49
N LEU A 234 7.22 14.41 5.15
CA LEU A 234 5.86 14.32 4.64
C LEU A 234 5.63 15.42 3.60
N TYR A 235 5.19 15.01 2.43
CA TYR A 235 4.70 15.87 1.36
C TYR A 235 3.20 15.71 1.20
N LEU A 236 2.52 16.82 0.95
CA LEU A 236 1.07 16.88 0.84
C LEU A 236 0.69 17.67 -0.42
N ALA A 237 -0.26 17.15 -1.18
CA ALA A 237 -0.95 17.94 -2.18
C ALA A 237 -2.16 18.60 -1.52
N VAL A 238 -2.12 19.93 -1.33
CA VAL A 238 -3.14 20.68 -0.59
C VAL A 238 -3.90 21.58 -1.55
N GLN A 239 -5.21 21.45 -1.54
CA GLN A 239 -6.11 22.36 -2.27
C GLN A 239 -6.43 23.58 -1.42
N ARG A 240 -5.99 24.74 -1.89
CA ARG A 240 -6.23 26.04 -1.30
C ARG A 240 -7.14 26.87 -2.19
N LYS A 241 -7.58 28.04 -1.70
CA LYS A 241 -8.45 28.96 -2.47
C LYS A 241 -7.88 29.34 -3.85
N ASN A 242 -6.56 29.45 -3.96
CA ASN A 242 -5.86 29.94 -5.16
C ASN A 242 -5.26 28.82 -6.03
N GLY A 243 -5.52 27.55 -5.74
CA GLY A 243 -4.98 26.42 -6.49
C GLY A 243 -4.57 25.24 -5.62
N THR A 244 -4.00 24.23 -6.25
CA THR A 244 -3.42 23.06 -5.57
C THR A 244 -1.91 23.21 -5.52
N PHE A 245 -1.35 23.00 -4.33
CA PHE A 245 0.07 23.14 -4.06
C PHE A 245 0.63 21.83 -3.48
N VAL A 246 1.88 21.54 -3.83
CA VAL A 246 2.65 20.51 -3.13
C VAL A 246 3.40 21.20 -2.00
N GLU A 247 3.11 20.80 -0.79
CA GLU A 247 3.65 21.39 0.42
C GLU A 247 4.42 20.32 1.20
N LYS A 248 5.49 20.73 1.86
CA LYS A 248 6.32 19.89 2.69
C LYS A 248 6.07 20.24 4.16
N MET A 249 5.88 19.23 5.00
CA MET A 249 5.80 19.43 6.43
C MET A 249 7.19 19.78 6.98
N PRO A 250 7.35 20.85 7.76
CA PRO A 250 8.64 21.21 8.34
C PRO A 250 9.13 20.14 9.31
N THR A 251 10.45 20.02 9.41
CA THR A 251 11.06 19.10 10.38
C THR A 251 10.72 19.51 11.82
N ARG A 252 10.42 18.50 12.64
CA ARG A 252 10.22 18.67 14.09
C ARG A 252 11.50 18.42 14.91
N LEU A 253 12.61 18.10 14.23
CA LEU A 253 13.90 17.96 14.89
C LEU A 253 14.36 19.29 15.45
N PRO A 254 15.11 19.27 16.60
CA PRO A 254 15.71 20.46 17.14
C PRO A 254 16.66 21.09 16.11
N VAL A 255 16.36 22.31 15.69
CA VAL A 255 17.26 23.12 14.87
C VAL A 255 18.16 23.96 15.77
N ALA A 256 19.32 24.37 15.26
CA ALA A 256 20.33 25.08 16.04
C ALA A 256 19.79 26.39 16.62
N ASP A 257 19.01 27.14 15.85
CA ASP A 257 18.38 28.38 16.31
C ASP A 257 16.91 28.11 16.69
N PRO A 258 16.48 28.38 17.94
CA PRO A 258 15.09 28.20 18.37
C PRO A 258 14.07 28.99 17.55
N LYS A 259 14.44 30.11 16.93
CA LYS A 259 13.53 30.91 16.08
C LYS A 259 13.17 30.21 14.79
N ASP A 260 14.00 29.26 14.31
CA ASP A 260 13.78 28.48 13.11
C ASP A 260 12.88 27.26 13.35
N ARG A 261 12.45 27.06 14.62
CA ARG A 261 11.55 25.96 14.99
C ARG A 261 10.12 26.31 14.57
N PHE A 262 9.50 25.34 13.93
CA PHE A 262 8.13 25.45 13.43
C PHE A 262 7.23 24.49 14.22
N PHE A 263 6.31 25.05 15.03
CA PHE A 263 5.48 24.26 15.95
C PHE A 263 3.98 24.27 15.58
N VAL A 264 3.64 24.70 14.38
CA VAL A 264 2.27 24.72 13.90
C VAL A 264 2.11 23.76 12.72
N ASP A 265 0.91 23.27 12.48
CA ASP A 265 0.62 22.32 11.41
C ASP A 265 0.71 22.98 10.04
N CYS A 266 0.34 24.27 9.96
CA CYS A 266 0.56 25.08 8.76
C CYS A 266 0.95 26.52 9.11
N GLY A 267 1.80 27.10 8.27
CA GLY A 267 2.22 28.49 8.45
C GLY A 267 3.09 28.95 7.30
N ARG A 268 3.44 30.24 7.31
CA ARG A 268 4.31 30.86 6.31
C ARG A 268 5.27 31.85 6.99
N THR A 269 6.55 31.74 6.66
CA THR A 269 7.57 32.72 7.03
C THR A 269 7.65 33.79 5.96
N TYR A 270 7.68 35.07 6.35
CA TYR A 270 7.82 36.23 5.46
C TYR A 270 9.23 36.80 5.56
#